data_43478944a5afc5183a4945853118845d
#
_entry.id   43478944a5afc5183a4945853118845d
#
_cell.length_a   1.000
_cell.length_b   1.000
_cell.length_c   1.000
_cell.angle_alpha   90.00
_cell.angle_beta   90.00
_cell.angle_gamma   90.00
#
_symmetry.space_group_name_H-M   'P 1'
#
loop_
_entity.id
_entity.type
_entity.pdbx_description
1 polymer ?
#
loop_
_entity_poly.entity_id
_entity_poly.type
_entity_poly.pdbx_seq_one_letter_code
_entity_poly.pdbx_strand_id
1 'polypeptide(L)'
;MNGQKKKILLVEDDMALSAVYRSRLEIEGFDVREANNGEDALSATVEYRPDLILLDAMMPKISGFDVLDILRNTPETANVRIIMLTALSQPKDKERAESLGVDDYLVKSQVVIGDVVARVKHHLGIQ
;
A
#
# COMPACT_ATOMS: atom_id res chain seq x y z
N MET A 1 13.49 23.67 0.28
CA MET A 1 13.62 22.69 0.23
C MET A 1 13.14 21.92 0.94
N ASN A 2 12.80 21.29 0.84
CA ASN A 2 12.36 20.64 1.77
C ASN A 2 12.84 19.36 1.76
N GLY A 3 13.61 18.96 2.28
CA GLY A 3 14.18 17.66 2.30
C GLY A 3 13.34 16.55 2.90
N GLN A 4 12.04 16.76 2.98
CA GLN A 4 11.19 15.70 3.54
C GLN A 4 10.97 14.59 2.53
N LYS A 5 11.22 13.36 2.97
CA LYS A 5 10.94 12.18 2.17
C LYS A 5 9.44 11.91 2.15
N LYS A 6 8.96 11.37 1.04
CA LYS A 6 7.59 10.85 0.97
C LYS A 6 7.50 9.59 1.83
N LYS A 7 6.38 9.45 2.52
CA LYS A 7 6.14 8.36 3.47
C LYS A 7 5.31 7.27 2.84
N ILE A 8 5.79 6.06 2.94
CA ILE A 8 5.08 4.87 2.45
C ILE A 8 4.74 3.98 3.65
N LEU A 9 3.48 3.59 3.77
CA LEU A 9 3.09 2.55 4.69
C LEU A 9 3.00 1.24 3.91
N LEU A 10 3.79 0.27 4.30
CA LEU A 10 3.84 -1.03 3.65
C LEU A 10 3.11 -2.05 4.52
N VAL A 11 1.99 -2.56 4.01
CA VAL A 11 1.14 -3.50 4.74
C VAL A 11 1.25 -4.87 4.11
N GLU A 12 1.99 -5.76 4.76
CA GLU A 12 2.30 -7.10 4.27
C GLU A 12 2.51 -8.03 5.47
N ASP A 13 1.81 -9.17 5.51
CA ASP A 13 1.97 -10.10 6.61
C ASP A 13 3.16 -11.06 6.45
N ASP A 14 3.68 -11.23 5.24
CA ASP A 14 4.92 -11.98 5.01
C ASP A 14 6.09 -11.05 5.31
N MET A 15 6.76 -11.28 6.45
CA MET A 15 7.80 -10.38 6.93
C MET A 15 9.05 -10.38 6.04
N ALA A 16 9.38 -11.51 5.43
CA ALA A 16 10.53 -11.59 4.52
C ALA A 16 10.27 -10.75 3.26
N LEU A 17 9.07 -10.86 2.71
CA LEU A 17 8.67 -10.10 1.54
C LEU A 17 8.60 -8.60 1.87
N SER A 18 8.06 -8.26 3.03
CA SER A 18 8.00 -6.88 3.49
C SER A 18 9.39 -6.26 3.57
N ALA A 19 10.36 -7.01 4.08
CA ALA A 19 11.74 -6.54 4.18
C ALA A 19 12.34 -6.22 2.81
N VAL A 20 12.03 -7.04 1.80
CA VAL A 20 12.53 -6.84 0.44
C VAL A 20 11.96 -5.54 -0.14
N TYR A 21 10.65 -5.33 -0.05
CA TYR A 21 10.02 -4.11 -0.55
C TYR A 21 10.50 -2.88 0.22
N ARG A 22 10.62 -3.00 1.53
CA ARG A 22 11.10 -1.89 2.37
C ARG A 22 12.49 -1.44 1.95
N SER A 23 13.41 -2.40 1.81
CA SER A 23 14.79 -2.09 1.42
C SER A 23 14.84 -1.36 0.10
N ARG A 24 14.10 -1.83 -0.89
CA ARG A 24 14.11 -1.19 -2.21
C ARG A 24 13.51 0.21 -2.16
N LEU A 25 12.41 0.38 -1.45
CA LEU A 25 11.77 1.70 -1.34
C LEU A 25 12.66 2.69 -0.60
N GLU A 26 13.37 2.23 0.42
CA GLU A 26 14.32 3.11 1.14
C GLU A 26 15.49 3.52 0.25
N ILE A 27 15.99 2.60 -0.58
CA ILE A 27 17.02 2.93 -1.56
C ILE A 27 16.53 3.98 -2.54
N GLU A 28 15.24 3.94 -2.90
CA GLU A 28 14.64 4.91 -3.82
C GLU A 28 14.35 6.27 -3.15
N GLY A 29 14.63 6.41 -1.86
CA GLY A 29 14.52 7.67 -1.16
C GLY A 29 13.25 7.87 -0.36
N PHE A 30 12.46 6.81 -0.16
CA PHE A 30 11.23 6.91 0.63
C PHE A 30 11.49 6.62 2.10
N ASP A 31 10.66 7.22 2.96
CA ASP A 31 10.57 6.83 4.36
C ASP A 31 9.50 5.74 4.44
N VAL A 32 9.82 4.59 5.03
CA VAL A 32 8.93 3.43 5.01
C VAL A 32 8.62 2.95 6.42
N ARG A 33 7.34 2.77 6.71
CA ARG A 33 6.89 2.11 7.94
C ARG A 33 6.14 0.85 7.55
N GLU A 34 6.34 -0.23 8.30
CA GLU A 34 5.70 -1.52 8.06
C GLU A 34 4.55 -1.76 9.02
N ALA A 35 3.49 -2.41 8.51
CA ALA A 35 2.43 -2.99 9.32
C ALA A 35 2.18 -4.41 8.82
N ASN A 36 1.94 -5.35 9.72
CA ASN A 36 1.86 -6.78 9.35
C ASN A 36 0.43 -7.32 9.39
N ASN A 37 -0.52 -6.51 9.74
CA ASN A 37 -1.93 -6.91 9.80
C ASN A 37 -2.82 -5.69 9.64
N GLY A 38 -4.12 -5.94 9.48
CA GLY A 38 -5.08 -4.87 9.20
C GLY A 38 -5.26 -3.88 10.33
N GLU A 39 -5.26 -4.35 11.58
CA GLU A 39 -5.42 -3.47 12.73
C GLU A 39 -4.25 -2.49 12.83
N ASP A 40 -3.03 -3.02 12.71
CA ASP A 40 -1.84 -2.18 12.75
C ASP A 40 -1.81 -1.21 11.58
N ALA A 41 -2.30 -1.64 10.40
CA ALA A 41 -2.37 -0.77 9.24
C ALA A 41 -3.30 0.41 9.48
N LEU A 42 -4.45 0.18 10.08
CA LEU A 42 -5.40 1.26 10.41
C LEU A 42 -4.80 2.25 11.40
N SER A 43 -4.19 1.74 12.48
CA SER A 43 -3.55 2.58 13.48
C SER A 43 -2.39 3.37 12.89
N ALA A 44 -1.55 2.70 12.09
CA ALA A 44 -0.38 3.33 11.48
C ALA A 44 -0.78 4.42 10.49
N THR A 45 -1.88 4.24 9.76
CA THR A 45 -2.33 5.26 8.81
C THR A 45 -2.65 6.57 9.54
N VAL A 46 -3.29 6.48 10.69
CA VAL A 46 -3.64 7.67 11.48
C VAL A 46 -2.41 8.31 12.11
N GLU A 47 -1.51 7.47 12.67
CA GLU A 47 -0.33 7.96 13.38
C GLU A 47 0.76 8.49 12.46
N TYR A 48 1.07 7.72 11.43
CA TYR A 48 2.20 8.00 10.55
C TYR A 48 1.84 8.98 9.44
N ARG A 49 0.58 8.99 9.03
CA ARG A 49 0.06 9.81 7.94
C ARG A 49 0.85 9.62 6.66
N PRO A 50 0.85 8.39 6.11
CA PRO A 50 1.61 8.12 4.90
C PRO A 50 1.07 8.89 3.70
N ASP A 51 1.96 9.14 2.74
CA ASP A 51 1.56 9.72 1.47
C ASP A 51 0.95 8.65 0.57
N LEU A 52 1.35 7.38 0.76
CA LEU A 52 0.84 6.27 -0.02
C LEU A 52 0.92 4.99 0.81
N ILE A 53 -0.05 4.11 0.60
CA ILE A 53 -0.10 2.80 1.25
C ILE A 53 0.02 1.72 0.18
N LEU A 54 0.99 0.81 0.36
CA LEU A 54 1.04 -0.45 -0.39
C LEU A 54 0.36 -1.50 0.49
N LEU A 55 -0.72 -2.09 -0.01
CA LEU A 55 -1.64 -2.87 0.82
C LEU A 55 -1.89 -4.23 0.19
N ASP A 56 -1.55 -5.31 0.92
CA ASP A 56 -1.92 -6.65 0.49
C ASP A 56 -3.40 -6.92 0.81
N ALA A 57 -4.08 -7.56 -0.11
CA ALA A 57 -5.48 -7.94 0.07
C ALA A 57 -5.63 -9.12 1.02
N MET A 58 -4.63 -10.02 1.06
CA MET A 58 -4.73 -11.28 1.81
C MET A 58 -4.00 -11.19 3.14
N MET A 59 -4.75 -10.92 4.20
CA MET A 59 -4.21 -10.90 5.56
C MET A 59 -5.20 -11.58 6.48
N PRO A 60 -4.72 -12.22 7.58
CA PRO A 60 -5.64 -12.85 8.53
C PRO A 60 -6.49 -11.80 9.25
N LYS A 61 -7.69 -12.21 9.68
CA LYS A 61 -8.65 -11.41 10.44
C LYS A 61 -9.26 -10.28 9.63
N ILE A 62 -8.55 -9.18 9.45
CA ILE A 62 -9.03 -8.05 8.66
C ILE A 62 -8.30 -8.08 7.32
N SER A 63 -9.04 -8.27 6.24
CA SER A 63 -8.43 -8.32 4.91
C SER A 63 -8.03 -6.91 4.43
N GLY A 64 -7.19 -6.87 3.39
CA GLY A 64 -6.85 -5.59 2.77
C GLY A 64 -8.07 -4.89 2.17
N PHE A 65 -9.06 -5.64 1.68
CA PHE A 65 -10.30 -5.04 1.19
C PHE A 65 -11.04 -4.32 2.31
N ASP A 66 -11.08 -4.92 3.51
CA ASP A 66 -11.71 -4.30 4.66
C ASP A 66 -10.96 -3.04 5.10
N VAL A 67 -9.63 -3.10 5.12
CA VAL A 67 -8.80 -1.93 5.44
C VAL A 67 -9.08 -0.80 4.45
N LEU A 68 -9.10 -1.11 3.16
CA LEU A 68 -9.38 -0.13 2.11
C LEU A 68 -10.75 0.52 2.32
N ASP A 69 -11.78 -0.29 2.59
CA ASP A 69 -13.13 0.21 2.81
C ASP A 69 -13.18 1.15 4.01
N ILE A 70 -12.59 0.74 5.13
CA ILE A 70 -12.56 1.55 6.34
C ILE A 70 -11.84 2.88 6.10
N LEU A 71 -10.68 2.85 5.44
CA LEU A 71 -9.90 4.06 5.18
C LEU A 71 -10.66 5.03 4.29
N ARG A 72 -11.33 4.53 3.25
CA ARG A 72 -12.10 5.39 2.34
C ARG A 72 -13.34 5.99 2.99
N ASN A 73 -13.86 5.34 4.03
CA ASN A 73 -15.03 5.84 4.75
C ASN A 73 -14.68 6.62 6.02
N THR A 74 -13.41 6.88 6.26
CA THR A 74 -12.93 7.66 7.41
C THR A 74 -12.43 8.99 6.88
N PRO A 75 -12.99 10.14 7.31
CA PRO A 75 -12.64 11.44 6.73
C PRO A 75 -11.14 11.75 6.72
N GLU A 76 -10.42 11.40 7.79
CA GLU A 76 -9.01 11.70 7.93
C GLU A 76 -8.13 10.94 6.94
N THR A 77 -8.62 9.84 6.39
CA THR A 77 -7.83 8.94 5.53
C THR A 77 -8.46 8.73 4.16
N ALA A 78 -9.59 9.37 3.89
CA ALA A 78 -10.39 9.09 2.70
C ALA A 78 -9.64 9.33 1.38
N ASN A 79 -8.65 10.20 1.37
CA ASN A 79 -7.94 10.60 0.16
C ASN A 79 -6.49 10.08 0.07
N VAL A 80 -6.06 9.24 0.99
CA VAL A 80 -4.69 8.70 0.93
C VAL A 80 -4.56 7.80 -0.31
N ARG A 81 -3.42 7.87 -0.97
CA ARG A 81 -3.16 7.01 -2.14
C ARG A 81 -2.98 5.57 -1.67
N ILE A 82 -3.71 4.65 -2.28
CA ILE A 82 -3.62 3.22 -1.93
C ILE A 82 -3.40 2.41 -3.19
N ILE A 83 -2.30 1.65 -3.20
CA ILE A 83 -2.01 0.67 -4.23
C ILE A 83 -2.16 -0.70 -3.60
N MET A 84 -3.03 -1.54 -4.15
CA MET A 84 -3.13 -2.91 -3.70
C MET A 84 -2.08 -3.75 -4.41
N LEU A 85 -1.29 -4.49 -3.66
CA LEU A 85 -0.23 -5.35 -4.19
C LEU A 85 -0.44 -6.74 -3.60
N THR A 86 -0.93 -7.67 -4.42
CA THR A 86 -1.47 -8.93 -3.90
C THR A 86 -1.25 -10.09 -4.85
N ALA A 87 -1.34 -11.31 -4.29
CA ALA A 87 -1.30 -12.54 -5.09
C ALA A 87 -2.62 -12.80 -5.82
N LEU A 88 -3.71 -12.11 -5.45
CA LEU A 88 -5.02 -12.35 -6.07
C LEU A 88 -5.05 -11.80 -7.49
N SER A 89 -5.26 -12.71 -8.46
CA SER A 89 -5.15 -12.37 -9.88
C SER A 89 -6.46 -12.42 -10.66
N GLN A 90 -7.57 -12.75 -10.00
CA GLN A 90 -8.85 -12.85 -10.71
C GLN A 90 -9.47 -11.49 -10.96
N PRO A 91 -10.13 -11.30 -12.10
CA PRO A 91 -10.76 -10.01 -12.40
C PRO A 91 -11.74 -9.52 -11.33
N LYS A 92 -12.47 -10.45 -10.68
CA LYS A 92 -13.42 -10.08 -9.63
C LYS A 92 -12.73 -9.42 -8.43
N ASP A 93 -11.50 -9.80 -8.15
CA ASP A 93 -10.74 -9.22 -7.02
C ASP A 93 -10.36 -7.78 -7.33
N LYS A 94 -9.90 -7.54 -8.55
CA LYS A 94 -9.55 -6.20 -9.01
C LYS A 94 -10.79 -5.32 -9.04
N GLU A 95 -11.90 -5.84 -9.56
CA GLU A 95 -13.17 -5.11 -9.60
C GLU A 95 -13.63 -4.74 -8.20
N ARG A 96 -13.48 -5.66 -7.24
CA ARG A 96 -13.84 -5.39 -5.86
C ARG A 96 -13.00 -4.25 -5.28
N ALA A 97 -11.69 -4.29 -5.49
CA ALA A 97 -10.80 -3.23 -5.01
C ALA A 97 -11.16 -1.88 -5.66
N GLU A 98 -11.43 -1.89 -6.96
CA GLU A 98 -11.82 -0.67 -7.67
C GLU A 98 -13.11 -0.09 -7.15
N SER A 99 -14.10 -0.95 -6.86
CA SER A 99 -15.37 -0.48 -6.30
C SER A 99 -15.22 0.11 -4.90
N LEU A 100 -14.18 -0.30 -4.17
CA LEU A 100 -13.88 0.21 -2.84
C LEU A 100 -12.98 1.45 -2.87
N GLY A 101 -12.53 1.87 -4.05
CA GLY A 101 -11.79 3.12 -4.19
C GLY A 101 -10.28 3.00 -4.19
N VAL A 102 -9.73 1.85 -4.60
CA VAL A 102 -8.28 1.71 -4.73
C VAL A 102 -7.76 2.57 -5.89
N ASP A 103 -6.55 3.10 -5.74
CA ASP A 103 -5.95 3.91 -6.81
C ASP A 103 -5.25 3.06 -7.85
N ASP A 104 -4.74 1.88 -7.47
CA ASP A 104 -4.06 0.97 -8.39
C ASP A 104 -4.10 -0.45 -7.84
N TYR A 105 -3.98 -1.44 -8.72
CA TYR A 105 -4.03 -2.85 -8.35
C TYR A 105 -2.94 -3.60 -9.09
N LEU A 106 -1.99 -4.17 -8.35
CA LEU A 106 -0.86 -4.91 -8.92
C LEU A 106 -0.90 -6.35 -8.43
N VAL A 107 -0.71 -7.29 -9.36
CA VAL A 107 -0.66 -8.71 -9.03
C VAL A 107 0.79 -9.13 -8.90
N LYS A 108 1.17 -9.64 -7.73
CA LYS A 108 2.57 -9.95 -7.39
C LYS A 108 3.26 -10.82 -8.43
N SER A 109 2.55 -11.80 -9.00
CA SER A 109 3.13 -12.70 -10.00
C SER A 109 3.30 -12.07 -11.38
N GLN A 110 2.76 -10.88 -11.60
CA GLN A 110 2.76 -10.21 -12.91
C GLN A 110 3.66 -8.98 -12.95
N VAL A 111 4.26 -8.61 -11.83
CA VAL A 111 5.11 -7.42 -11.74
C VAL A 111 6.44 -7.76 -11.10
N VAL A 112 7.48 -7.03 -11.48
CA VAL A 112 8.76 -7.06 -10.77
C VAL A 112 8.83 -5.86 -9.84
N ILE A 113 9.78 -5.87 -8.91
CA ILE A 113 9.87 -4.80 -7.91
C ILE A 113 10.05 -3.41 -8.53
N GLY A 114 10.74 -3.33 -9.67
CA GLY A 114 10.88 -2.06 -10.39
C GLY A 114 9.56 -1.49 -10.87
N ASP A 115 8.60 -2.36 -11.24
CA ASP A 115 7.25 -1.94 -11.64
C ASP A 115 6.51 -1.34 -10.44
N VAL A 116 6.67 -1.95 -9.27
CA VAL A 116 6.05 -1.44 -8.04
C VAL A 116 6.57 -0.04 -7.72
N VAL A 117 7.89 0.14 -7.80
CA VAL A 117 8.54 1.44 -7.56
C VAL A 117 8.01 2.48 -8.54
N ALA A 118 7.92 2.11 -9.83
CA ALA A 118 7.44 3.02 -10.86
C ALA A 118 6.01 3.48 -10.60
N ARG A 119 5.15 2.56 -10.16
CA ARG A 119 3.76 2.90 -9.85
C ARG A 119 3.64 3.78 -8.61
N VAL A 120 4.45 3.51 -7.59
CA VAL A 120 4.51 4.36 -6.39
C VAL A 120 4.87 5.78 -6.79
N LYS A 121 5.93 5.94 -7.59
CA LYS A 121 6.36 7.26 -8.04
C LYS A 121 5.29 7.95 -8.87
N HIS A 122 4.63 7.21 -9.75
CA HIS A 122 3.57 7.77 -10.58
C HIS A 122 2.44 8.35 -9.72
N HIS A 123 1.96 7.59 -8.75
CA HIS A 123 0.85 8.03 -7.90
C HIS A 123 1.24 9.16 -6.94
N LEU A 124 2.53 9.32 -6.67
CA LEU A 124 3.02 10.42 -5.84
C LEU A 124 3.44 11.65 -6.67
N GLY A 125 3.32 11.56 -8.00
CA GLY A 125 3.72 12.66 -8.87
C GLY A 125 5.22 12.88 -8.94
N ILE A 126 6.01 11.82 -8.74
CA ILE A 126 7.47 11.85 -8.76
C ILE A 126 7.97 11.04 -9.96
N GLN A 127 9.12 11.40 -10.45
CA GLN A 127 9.75 10.66 -11.56
C GLN A 127 10.93 9.83 -11.16
#